data_875e26384f8c84126e2a42d98d16bb3c
#
_entry.id   875e26384f8c84126e2a42d98d16bb3c
#
_cell.length_a   1.000
_cell.length_b   1.000
_cell.length_c   1.000
_cell.angle_alpha   90.00
_cell.angle_beta   90.00
_cell.angle_gamma   90.00
#
_symmetry.space_group_name_H-M   'P 1'
#
loop_
_entity.id
_entity.type
_entity.pdbx_description
1 polymer ?
#
loop_
_entity_poly.entity_id
_entity_poly.type
_entity_poly.pdbx_seq_one_letter_code
_entity_poly.pdbx_strand_id
1 'polypeptide(L)'
;MLRRGVLAGMLFAFAAAGAPAAERVADPTREFVDGYDPSQNDFFANTPERTVLLRIRDDLDGDGVADLALSESSTWGNAGGQWLLFRGELGSGYAYWGTLFFSPGSAAIGPRPGELTAYVRVGATRGSLRVHRLAAGGITLAGDRSLDLENPADRAAYDTALRAGRRAAVEHCRLLAYRRDPGGCWQPGLGR
;
A
#
# COMPACT_ATOMS: atom_id res chain seq x y z
N MET A 1 -64.69 -20.77 -20.08
CA MET A 1 -63.43 -21.28 -20.71
C MET A 1 -62.32 -20.35 -20.33
N LEU A 2 -61.56 -20.70 -19.27
CA LEU A 2 -60.42 -19.95 -18.79
C LEU A 2 -59.13 -20.53 -19.43
N ARG A 3 -58.39 -19.71 -20.20
CA ARG A 3 -57.07 -20.06 -20.69
C ARG A 3 -56.02 -19.67 -19.60
N ARG A 4 -55.34 -20.67 -19.09
CA ARG A 4 -54.16 -20.50 -18.21
C ARG A 4 -52.95 -20.17 -19.08
N GLY A 5 -52.41 -18.95 -18.93
CA GLY A 5 -51.12 -18.57 -19.50
C GLY A 5 -50.00 -19.06 -18.56
N VAL A 6 -49.09 -19.87 -19.08
CA VAL A 6 -47.86 -20.29 -18.43
C VAL A 6 -46.81 -19.20 -18.60
N LEU A 7 -46.46 -18.53 -17.52
CA LEU A 7 -45.25 -17.64 -17.48
C LEU A 7 -44.00 -18.52 -17.37
N ALA A 8 -43.27 -18.64 -18.46
CA ALA A 8 -41.92 -19.21 -18.45
C ALA A 8 -40.95 -18.19 -17.86
N GLY A 9 -40.52 -18.43 -16.62
CA GLY A 9 -39.47 -17.65 -16.00
C GLY A 9 -38.10 -17.96 -16.64
N MET A 10 -37.51 -17.00 -17.35
CA MET A 10 -36.14 -17.06 -17.80
C MET A 10 -35.22 -16.81 -16.58
N LEU A 11 -34.60 -17.85 -16.06
CA LEU A 11 -33.45 -17.72 -15.17
C LEU A 11 -32.25 -17.23 -15.97
N PHE A 12 -31.88 -15.97 -15.85
CA PHE A 12 -30.59 -15.48 -16.27
C PHE A 12 -29.53 -15.99 -15.29
N ALA A 13 -28.80 -17.01 -15.68
CA ALA A 13 -27.55 -17.36 -15.02
C ALA A 13 -26.53 -16.27 -15.30
N PHE A 14 -26.28 -15.38 -14.35
CA PHE A 14 -25.11 -14.52 -14.37
C PHE A 14 -23.89 -15.42 -14.22
N ALA A 15 -23.21 -15.71 -15.32
CA ALA A 15 -21.84 -16.19 -15.29
C ALA A 15 -21.02 -15.12 -14.58
N ALA A 16 -20.50 -15.43 -13.40
CA ALA A 16 -19.51 -14.60 -12.75
C ALA A 16 -18.30 -14.49 -13.68
N ALA A 17 -18.19 -13.37 -14.40
CA ALA A 17 -16.98 -13.06 -15.14
C ALA A 17 -15.85 -13.01 -14.09
N GLY A 18 -14.93 -13.97 -14.16
CA GLY A 18 -13.77 -14.01 -13.30
C GLY A 18 -13.06 -12.65 -13.40
N ALA A 19 -12.69 -12.08 -12.25
CA ALA A 19 -11.85 -10.89 -12.24
C ALA A 19 -10.62 -11.16 -13.12
N PRO A 20 -10.17 -10.19 -13.94
CA PRO A 20 -8.97 -10.37 -14.75
C PRO A 20 -7.82 -10.77 -13.81
N ALA A 21 -7.04 -11.77 -14.21
CA ALA A 21 -5.88 -12.19 -13.44
C ALA A 21 -4.99 -10.96 -13.21
N ALA A 22 -4.62 -10.70 -11.94
CA ALA A 22 -3.74 -9.60 -11.61
C ALA A 22 -2.43 -9.74 -12.41
N GLU A 23 -1.95 -8.64 -12.95
CA GLU A 23 -0.68 -8.61 -13.67
C GLU A 23 0.45 -9.07 -12.73
N ARG A 24 1.21 -10.07 -13.17
CA ARG A 24 2.30 -10.63 -12.38
C ARG A 24 3.62 -10.01 -12.78
N VAL A 25 4.37 -9.61 -11.76
CA VAL A 25 5.65 -8.94 -11.90
C VAL A 25 6.71 -9.77 -11.18
N ALA A 26 7.79 -10.11 -11.87
CA ALA A 26 8.87 -10.91 -11.27
C ALA A 26 9.66 -10.10 -10.22
N ASP A 27 9.98 -8.85 -10.51
CA ASP A 27 10.68 -7.91 -9.63
C ASP A 27 10.09 -6.50 -9.76
N PRO A 28 9.05 -6.17 -8.96
CA PRO A 28 8.43 -4.85 -8.98
C PRO A 28 9.40 -3.72 -8.68
N THR A 29 10.43 -3.95 -7.85
CA THR A 29 11.43 -2.92 -7.54
C THR A 29 12.21 -2.56 -8.79
N ARG A 30 12.62 -3.55 -9.56
CA ARG A 30 13.36 -3.34 -10.79
C ARG A 30 12.50 -2.67 -11.85
N GLU A 31 11.28 -3.14 -12.03
CA GLU A 31 10.35 -2.52 -12.99
C GLU A 31 10.06 -1.06 -12.64
N PHE A 32 9.86 -0.75 -11.36
CA PHE A 32 9.69 0.63 -10.89
C PHE A 32 10.91 1.49 -11.24
N VAL A 33 12.12 0.99 -10.97
CA VAL A 33 13.38 1.72 -11.24
C VAL A 33 13.63 1.87 -12.75
N ASP A 34 13.36 0.86 -13.54
CA ASP A 34 13.58 0.89 -14.99
C ASP A 34 12.56 1.79 -15.71
N GLY A 35 11.31 1.85 -15.20
CA GLY A 35 10.26 2.74 -15.69
C GLY A 35 10.35 4.19 -15.19
N TYR A 36 11.22 4.47 -14.24
CA TYR A 36 11.33 5.82 -13.68
C TYR A 36 11.96 6.80 -14.67
N ASP A 37 11.21 7.85 -15.00
CA ASP A 37 11.66 8.97 -15.83
C ASP A 37 11.80 10.23 -14.97
N PRO A 38 13.05 10.65 -14.64
CA PRO A 38 13.29 11.83 -13.84
C PRO A 38 12.81 13.13 -14.49
N SER A 39 12.62 13.14 -15.81
CA SER A 39 12.18 14.35 -16.54
C SER A 39 10.69 14.67 -16.30
N GLN A 40 9.91 13.72 -15.84
CA GLN A 40 8.48 13.91 -15.52
C GLN A 40 8.22 14.46 -14.11
N ASN A 41 9.26 14.65 -13.32
CA ASN A 41 9.15 15.07 -11.93
C ASN A 41 9.58 16.53 -11.73
N ASP A 42 8.87 17.45 -12.41
CA ASP A 42 9.17 18.90 -12.43
C ASP A 42 9.00 19.62 -11.07
N PHE A 43 8.29 18.99 -10.13
CA PHE A 43 7.85 19.71 -8.94
C PHE A 43 8.96 20.03 -7.95
N PHE A 44 10.11 19.35 -7.97
CA PHE A 44 11.16 19.54 -6.98
C PHE A 44 12.55 19.76 -7.54
N ALA A 45 12.76 20.04 -8.81
CA ALA A 45 14.12 20.18 -9.41
C ALA A 45 15.10 19.14 -8.82
N ASN A 46 14.59 17.95 -8.52
CA ASN A 46 15.34 16.93 -7.83
C ASN A 46 16.36 16.35 -8.78
N THR A 47 17.59 16.57 -8.43
CA THR A 47 18.66 15.81 -9.06
C THR A 47 18.30 14.32 -8.89
N PRO A 48 18.26 13.54 -9.97
CA PRO A 48 17.98 12.10 -9.91
C PRO A 48 18.82 11.34 -8.88
N GLU A 49 19.97 11.90 -8.53
CA GLU A 49 20.90 11.40 -7.53
C GLU A 49 20.37 11.46 -6.10
N ARG A 50 19.36 12.30 -5.81
CA ARG A 50 18.75 12.45 -4.49
C ARG A 50 17.44 11.70 -4.34
N THR A 51 16.84 11.23 -5.44
CA THR A 51 15.60 10.50 -5.37
C THR A 51 15.82 9.15 -4.71
N VAL A 52 15.06 8.91 -3.66
CA VAL A 52 15.11 7.69 -2.86
C VAL A 52 13.85 6.89 -3.13
N LEU A 53 14.04 5.67 -3.59
CA LEU A 53 13.00 4.66 -3.56
C LEU A 53 12.86 4.15 -2.12
N LEU A 54 11.67 4.23 -1.59
CA LEU A 54 11.30 3.67 -0.30
C LEU A 54 10.67 2.30 -0.53
N ARG A 55 11.14 1.30 0.20
CA ARG A 55 10.69 -0.07 0.07
C ARG A 55 10.30 -0.64 1.43
N ILE A 56 9.14 -1.27 1.50
CA ILE A 56 8.74 -2.13 2.60
C ILE A 56 8.67 -3.55 2.05
N ARG A 57 9.38 -4.48 2.69
CA ARG A 57 9.30 -5.90 2.38
C ARG A 57 8.88 -6.64 3.64
N ASP A 58 7.63 -7.06 3.69
CA ASP A 58 7.02 -7.63 4.87
C ASP A 58 5.80 -8.49 4.50
N ASP A 59 5.43 -9.43 5.33
CA ASP A 59 4.18 -10.17 5.20
C ASP A 59 3.03 -9.27 5.68
N LEU A 60 2.38 -8.62 4.73
CA LEU A 60 1.33 -7.62 4.99
C LEU A 60 -0.06 -8.26 5.15
N ASP A 61 -0.32 -9.39 4.49
CA ASP A 61 -1.62 -10.10 4.59
C ASP A 61 -1.60 -11.27 5.57
N GLY A 62 -0.43 -11.66 6.06
CA GLY A 62 -0.27 -12.72 7.06
C GLY A 62 -0.33 -14.13 6.46
N ASP A 63 -0.05 -14.27 5.16
CA ASP A 63 -0.04 -15.58 4.47
C ASP A 63 1.31 -16.30 4.55
N GLY A 64 2.33 -15.67 5.14
CA GLY A 64 3.69 -16.21 5.31
C GLY A 64 4.61 -15.92 4.13
N VAL A 65 4.14 -15.22 3.10
CA VAL A 65 4.95 -14.78 1.95
C VAL A 65 5.22 -13.29 2.08
N ALA A 66 6.44 -12.86 1.83
CA ALA A 66 6.76 -11.44 1.91
C ALA A 66 6.15 -10.67 0.74
N ASP A 67 5.34 -9.68 1.07
CA ASP A 67 4.80 -8.69 0.16
C ASP A 67 5.78 -7.53 -0.04
N LEU A 68 5.45 -6.65 -0.97
CA LEU A 68 6.27 -5.50 -1.31
C LEU A 68 5.41 -4.24 -1.38
N ALA A 69 5.87 -3.15 -0.76
CA ALA A 69 5.33 -1.82 -1.00
C ALA A 69 6.45 -0.89 -1.45
N LEU A 70 6.20 -0.14 -2.52
CA LEU A 70 7.15 0.78 -3.15
C LEU A 70 6.59 2.20 -3.15
N SER A 71 7.44 3.16 -2.84
CA SER A 71 7.12 4.59 -2.91
C SER A 71 8.35 5.40 -3.31
N GLU A 72 8.13 6.53 -3.90
CA GLU A 72 9.18 7.47 -4.27
C GLU A 72 9.16 8.69 -3.36
N SER A 73 10.30 9.03 -2.77
CA SER A 73 10.39 10.11 -1.78
C SER A 73 10.07 11.51 -2.34
N SER A 74 10.25 11.72 -3.64
CA SER A 74 9.97 13.01 -4.28
C SER A 74 8.47 13.35 -4.33
N THR A 75 7.61 12.33 -4.26
CA THR A 75 6.14 12.51 -4.25
C THR A 75 5.57 12.73 -2.85
N TRP A 76 6.44 12.79 -1.84
CA TRP A 76 6.01 12.88 -0.45
C TRP A 76 5.77 14.30 0.00
N GLY A 77 4.64 14.50 0.65
CA GLY A 77 4.31 15.70 1.41
C GLY A 77 4.29 15.46 2.91
N ASN A 78 3.84 16.48 3.66
CA ASN A 78 3.71 16.38 5.12
C ASN A 78 2.72 15.28 5.59
N ALA A 79 1.85 14.82 4.71
CA ALA A 79 0.85 13.79 4.98
C ALA A 79 1.34 12.36 4.67
N GLY A 80 2.50 12.21 4.06
CA GLY A 80 3.06 10.95 3.57
C GLY A 80 3.17 10.91 2.05
N GLY A 81 3.17 9.73 1.49
CA GLY A 81 3.27 9.48 0.06
C GLY A 81 2.41 8.32 -0.40
N GLN A 82 2.35 8.18 -1.70
CA GLN A 82 1.66 7.08 -2.36
C GLN A 82 2.55 5.84 -2.37
N TRP A 83 1.97 4.71 -2.04
CA TRP A 83 2.62 3.41 -2.04
C TRP A 83 1.93 2.48 -3.03
N LEU A 84 2.71 1.89 -3.92
CA LEU A 84 2.30 0.78 -4.77
C LEU A 84 2.50 -0.52 -4.00
N LEU A 85 1.45 -1.30 -3.83
CA LEU A 85 1.48 -2.55 -3.08
C LEU A 85 1.43 -3.73 -4.04
N PHE A 86 2.27 -4.73 -3.75
CA PHE A 86 2.39 -5.97 -4.50
C PHE A 86 2.33 -7.13 -3.52
N ARG A 87 1.42 -8.05 -3.76
CA ARG A 87 1.30 -9.28 -3.01
C ARG A 87 2.34 -10.28 -3.47
N GLY A 88 3.11 -10.85 -2.56
CA GLY A 88 4.01 -11.94 -2.83
C GLY A 88 3.25 -13.22 -3.15
N GLU A 89 3.75 -13.99 -4.12
CA GLU A 89 3.20 -15.30 -4.47
C GLU A 89 4.32 -16.33 -4.50
N LEU A 90 4.14 -17.45 -3.81
CA LEU A 90 5.13 -18.51 -3.69
C LEU A 90 5.54 -19.02 -5.09
N GLY A 91 6.83 -18.82 -5.45
CA GLY A 91 7.39 -19.30 -6.71
C GLY A 91 6.94 -18.57 -7.98
N SER A 92 6.12 -17.52 -7.88
CA SER A 92 5.55 -16.83 -9.05
C SER A 92 5.78 -15.32 -9.10
N GLY A 93 6.58 -14.78 -8.18
CA GLY A 93 6.85 -13.33 -8.11
C GLY A 93 5.78 -12.57 -7.32
N TYR A 94 5.30 -11.48 -7.89
CA TYR A 94 4.38 -10.55 -7.21
C TYR A 94 3.17 -10.26 -8.09
N ALA A 95 2.01 -10.12 -7.46
CA ALA A 95 0.81 -9.60 -8.10
C ALA A 95 0.54 -8.16 -7.63
N TYR A 96 0.29 -7.22 -8.57
CA TYR A 96 -0.08 -5.87 -8.18
C TYR A 96 -1.39 -5.89 -7.39
N TRP A 97 -1.36 -5.27 -6.21
CA TRP A 97 -2.45 -5.31 -5.25
C TRP A 97 -3.28 -4.05 -5.25
N GLY A 98 -2.62 -2.92 -5.49
CA GLY A 98 -3.25 -1.61 -5.48
C GLY A 98 -2.35 -0.54 -4.91
N THR A 99 -2.97 0.60 -4.58
CA THR A 99 -2.25 1.77 -4.09
C THR A 99 -2.87 2.26 -2.78
N LEU A 100 -2.01 2.60 -1.82
CA LEU A 100 -2.39 3.25 -0.58
C LEU A 100 -1.59 4.54 -0.38
N PHE A 101 -2.16 5.47 0.38
CA PHE A 101 -1.50 6.71 0.76
C PHE A 101 -1.28 6.72 2.28
N PHE A 102 -0.02 6.73 2.71
CA PHE A 102 0.33 6.80 4.12
C PHE A 102 1.78 7.27 4.34
N SER A 103 2.08 7.63 5.60
CA SER A 103 3.45 7.79 6.08
C SER A 103 3.81 6.60 6.97
N PRO A 104 4.96 5.94 6.81
CA PRO A 104 5.37 4.81 7.66
C PRO A 104 5.42 5.17 9.15
N GLY A 105 5.75 6.42 9.47
CA GLY A 105 5.73 6.93 10.84
C GLY A 105 4.32 6.98 11.47
N SER A 106 3.28 6.99 10.64
CA SER A 106 1.87 7.05 11.05
C SER A 106 1.07 5.86 10.51
N ALA A 107 1.72 4.73 10.27
CA ALA A 107 1.09 3.48 9.87
C ALA A 107 1.60 2.32 10.72
N ALA A 108 0.75 1.31 10.87
CA ALA A 108 1.07 0.06 11.55
C ALA A 108 0.41 -1.10 10.83
N ILE A 109 1.15 -2.20 10.67
CA ILE A 109 0.59 -3.49 10.27
C ILE A 109 -0.18 -3.99 11.48
N GLY A 110 -1.48 -4.18 11.31
CA GLY A 110 -2.42 -4.38 12.41
C GLY A 110 -2.18 -5.66 13.21
N PRO A 111 -2.87 -5.80 14.36
CA PRO A 111 -2.76 -7.01 15.18
C PRO A 111 -3.39 -8.23 14.49
N ARG A 112 -4.25 -8.02 13.50
CA ARG A 112 -4.85 -9.10 12.70
C ARG A 112 -4.09 -9.25 11.39
N PRO A 113 -3.90 -10.49 10.91
CA PRO A 113 -3.37 -10.73 9.57
C PRO A 113 -4.14 -9.91 8.52
N GLY A 114 -3.44 -9.32 7.59
CA GLY A 114 -4.04 -8.52 6.52
C GLY A 114 -4.64 -7.18 6.95
N GLU A 115 -4.33 -6.66 8.13
CA GLU A 115 -4.82 -5.36 8.57
C GLU A 115 -3.69 -4.32 8.56
N LEU A 116 -3.89 -3.23 7.82
CA LEU A 116 -3.01 -2.07 7.82
C LEU A 116 -3.77 -0.86 8.34
N THR A 117 -3.34 -0.31 9.46
CA THR A 117 -3.86 0.94 10.01
C THR A 117 -2.95 2.09 9.62
N ALA A 118 -3.50 3.15 9.06
CA ALA A 118 -2.76 4.33 8.66
C ALA A 118 -3.49 5.62 9.07
N TYR A 119 -2.76 6.59 9.58
CA TYR A 119 -3.29 7.94 9.79
C TYR A 119 -2.87 8.81 8.60
N VAL A 120 -3.88 9.31 7.90
CA VAL A 120 -3.71 10.21 6.76
C VAL A 120 -4.01 11.64 7.22
N ARG A 121 -2.98 12.46 7.24
CA ARG A 121 -3.08 13.86 7.66
C ARG A 121 -3.76 14.71 6.59
N VAL A 122 -4.73 15.54 6.98
CA VAL A 122 -5.40 16.49 6.08
C VAL A 122 -5.23 17.94 6.54
N GLY A 123 -4.64 18.17 7.72
CA GLY A 123 -4.37 19.49 8.29
C GLY A 123 -3.28 19.44 9.35
N ALA A 124 -3.10 20.51 10.11
CA ALA A 124 -2.06 20.58 11.13
C ALA A 124 -2.26 19.50 12.20
N THR A 125 -3.48 19.36 12.72
CA THR A 125 -3.84 18.43 13.79
C THR A 125 -4.89 17.41 13.37
N ARG A 126 -5.54 17.64 12.21
CA ARG A 126 -6.66 16.85 11.70
C ARG A 126 -6.24 15.83 10.67
N GLY A 127 -6.89 14.69 10.69
CA GLY A 127 -6.68 13.63 9.74
C GLY A 127 -7.71 12.51 9.87
N SER A 128 -7.44 11.42 9.18
CA SER A 128 -8.30 10.25 9.15
C SER A 128 -7.48 9.02 9.53
N LEU A 129 -7.93 8.30 10.54
CA LEU A 129 -7.40 6.99 10.90
C LEU A 129 -8.13 5.94 10.07
N ARG A 130 -7.44 5.36 9.11
CA ARG A 130 -7.95 4.39 8.17
C ARG A 130 -7.47 2.99 8.49
N VAL A 131 -8.37 2.05 8.45
CA VAL A 131 -8.06 0.63 8.58
C VAL A 131 -8.32 -0.03 7.23
N HIS A 132 -7.28 -0.54 6.62
CA HIS A 132 -7.34 -1.26 5.36
C HIS A 132 -7.24 -2.76 5.63
N ARG A 133 -7.99 -3.55 4.89
CA ARG A 133 -7.88 -4.99 4.87
C ARG A 133 -7.24 -5.42 3.55
N LEU A 134 -6.13 -6.13 3.68
CA LEU A 134 -5.36 -6.69 2.58
C LEU A 134 -5.69 -8.19 2.52
N ALA A 135 -6.11 -8.65 1.38
CA ALA A 135 -6.45 -10.06 1.15
C ALA A 135 -6.15 -10.45 -0.31
N ALA A 136 -6.16 -11.72 -0.63
CA ALA A 136 -5.88 -12.18 -2.00
C ALA A 136 -6.73 -11.49 -3.08
N GLY A 137 -7.95 -11.06 -2.74
CA GLY A 137 -8.87 -10.36 -3.65
C GLY A 137 -8.63 -8.84 -3.78
N GLY A 138 -7.64 -8.27 -3.11
CA GLY A 138 -7.34 -6.84 -3.17
C GLY A 138 -7.36 -6.13 -1.82
N ILE A 139 -7.32 -4.80 -1.88
CA ILE A 139 -7.31 -3.92 -0.72
C ILE A 139 -8.70 -3.31 -0.53
N THR A 140 -9.25 -3.40 0.67
CA THR A 140 -10.53 -2.79 1.02
C THR A 140 -10.39 -1.86 2.22
N LEU A 141 -11.17 -0.77 2.24
CA LEU A 141 -11.27 0.11 3.40
C LEU A 141 -12.25 -0.52 4.40
N ALA A 142 -11.73 -0.97 5.54
CA ALA A 142 -12.51 -1.61 6.60
C ALA A 142 -13.00 -0.62 7.66
N GLY A 143 -12.35 0.54 7.79
CA GLY A 143 -12.75 1.60 8.71
C GLY A 143 -12.10 2.92 8.35
N ASP A 144 -12.82 4.01 8.62
CA ASP A 144 -12.33 5.38 8.47
C ASP A 144 -12.92 6.23 9.60
N ARG A 145 -12.05 6.83 10.41
CA ARG A 145 -12.44 7.70 11.52
C ARG A 145 -11.67 9.01 11.47
N SER A 146 -12.39 10.11 11.35
CA SER A 146 -11.81 11.45 11.47
C SER A 146 -11.33 11.68 12.91
N LEU A 147 -10.13 12.22 13.04
CA LEU A 147 -9.51 12.57 14.32
C LEU A 147 -9.04 14.02 14.29
N ASP A 148 -9.15 14.68 15.45
CA ASP A 148 -8.46 15.93 15.75
C ASP A 148 -7.45 15.66 16.88
N LEU A 149 -6.17 15.68 16.57
CA LEU A 149 -5.11 15.33 17.52
C LEU A 149 -4.90 16.40 18.63
N GLU A 150 -5.59 17.52 18.60
CA GLU A 150 -5.70 18.44 19.74
C GLU A 150 -6.71 17.92 20.78
N ASN A 151 -7.68 17.11 20.36
CA ASN A 151 -8.58 16.44 21.28
C ASN A 151 -7.86 15.27 21.98
N PRO A 152 -7.77 15.25 23.32
CA PRO A 152 -7.08 14.18 24.05
C PRO A 152 -7.63 12.78 23.80
N ALA A 153 -8.94 12.63 23.61
CA ALA A 153 -9.56 11.33 23.33
C ALA A 153 -9.18 10.81 21.93
N ASP A 154 -9.12 11.70 20.94
CA ASP A 154 -8.69 11.34 19.58
C ASP A 154 -7.19 11.05 19.53
N ARG A 155 -6.38 11.78 20.27
CA ARG A 155 -4.96 11.50 20.45
C ARG A 155 -4.74 10.11 21.07
N ALA A 156 -5.47 9.77 22.13
CA ALA A 156 -5.41 8.47 22.75
C ALA A 156 -5.86 7.35 21.81
N ALA A 157 -6.88 7.57 20.99
CA ALA A 157 -7.33 6.62 19.98
C ALA A 157 -6.27 6.39 18.88
N TYR A 158 -5.64 7.47 18.38
CA TYR A 158 -4.53 7.42 17.44
C TYR A 158 -3.36 6.59 18.00
N ASP A 159 -2.89 6.93 19.21
CA ASP A 159 -1.78 6.26 19.85
C ASP A 159 -2.08 4.77 20.11
N THR A 160 -3.31 4.44 20.49
CA THR A 160 -3.74 3.06 20.74
C THR A 160 -3.74 2.26 19.44
N ALA A 161 -4.31 2.80 18.37
CA ALA A 161 -4.40 2.12 17.08
C ALA A 161 -3.01 1.83 16.49
N LEU A 162 -2.08 2.79 16.56
CA LEU A 162 -0.73 2.59 16.03
C LEU A 162 0.16 1.70 16.91
N ARG A 163 -0.11 1.64 18.22
CA ARG A 163 0.62 0.73 19.13
C ARG A 163 0.10 -0.70 19.07
N ALA A 164 -1.14 -0.92 18.65
CA ALA A 164 -1.73 -2.25 18.54
C ALA A 164 -1.08 -3.09 17.44
N GLY A 165 -0.53 -2.44 16.40
CA GLY A 165 0.18 -3.09 15.31
C GLY A 165 1.71 -2.93 15.42
N ARG A 166 2.42 -3.55 14.50
CA ARG A 166 3.87 -3.39 14.34
C ARG A 166 4.19 -2.38 13.23
N ARG A 167 5.27 -1.67 13.36
CA ARG A 167 5.74 -0.79 12.29
C ARG A 167 6.50 -1.59 11.25
N ALA A 168 6.23 -1.32 9.97
CA ALA A 168 7.02 -1.88 8.90
C ALA A 168 8.42 -1.26 8.88
N ALA A 169 9.44 -2.08 8.63
CA ALA A 169 10.78 -1.59 8.36
C ALA A 169 10.83 -1.00 6.95
N VAL A 170 11.28 0.26 6.84
CA VAL A 170 11.42 0.93 5.55
C VAL A 170 12.88 0.92 5.14
N GLU A 171 13.14 0.33 3.99
CA GLU A 171 14.43 0.38 3.33
C GLU A 171 14.47 1.58 2.38
N HIS A 172 15.60 2.23 2.32
CA HIS A 172 15.88 3.36 1.44
C HIS A 172 16.85 2.91 0.35
N CYS A 173 16.50 3.10 -0.91
CA CYS A 173 17.33 2.72 -2.04
C CYS A 173 17.59 3.97 -2.89
N ARG A 174 18.84 4.28 -3.19
CA ARG A 174 19.14 5.33 -4.18
C ARG A 174 18.76 4.84 -5.55
N LEU A 175 17.81 5.49 -6.19
CA LEU A 175 17.18 5.04 -7.41
C LEU A 175 18.17 4.75 -8.55
N LEU A 176 19.10 5.64 -8.79
CA LEU A 176 20.13 5.45 -9.81
C LEU A 176 21.21 4.43 -9.43
N ALA A 177 21.51 4.29 -8.15
CA ALA A 177 22.45 3.27 -7.68
C ALA A 177 21.85 1.87 -7.77
N TYR A 178 20.56 1.73 -7.54
CA TYR A 178 19.84 0.46 -7.61
C TYR A 178 19.94 -0.20 -9.00
N ARG A 179 19.97 0.59 -10.06
CA ARG A 179 20.19 0.07 -11.43
C ARG A 179 21.52 -0.68 -11.59
N ARG A 180 22.53 -0.29 -10.81
CA ARG A 180 23.89 -0.88 -10.87
C ARG A 180 24.12 -1.93 -9.78
N ASP A 181 23.51 -1.73 -8.63
CA ASP A 181 23.62 -2.57 -7.44
C ASP A 181 22.26 -2.71 -6.73
N PRO A 182 21.49 -3.76 -7.05
CA PRO A 182 20.23 -4.05 -6.37
C PRO A 182 20.34 -4.30 -4.87
N GLY A 183 21.55 -4.55 -4.34
CA GLY A 183 21.84 -4.65 -2.91
C GLY A 183 22.05 -3.31 -2.22
N GLY A 184 22.04 -2.18 -2.97
CA GLY A 184 22.34 -0.83 -2.46
C GLY A 184 21.24 -0.16 -1.63
N CYS A 185 20.31 -0.91 -1.05
CA CYS A 185 19.31 -0.41 -0.12
C CYS A 185 19.83 -0.43 1.32
N TRP A 186 19.40 0.52 2.13
CA TRP A 186 19.77 0.60 3.54
C TRP A 186 18.57 0.98 4.42
N GLN A 187 18.63 0.62 5.70
CA GLN A 187 17.67 1.05 6.71
C GLN A 187 18.26 2.23 7.49
N PRO A 188 17.59 3.39 7.55
CA PRO A 188 18.04 4.49 8.39
C PRO A 188 18.07 4.06 9.86
N GLY A 189 19.20 4.29 10.53
CA GLY A 189 19.37 3.98 11.96
C GLY A 189 19.99 2.62 12.28
N LEU A 190 20.13 1.72 11.31
CA LEU A 190 21.04 0.58 11.43
C LEU A 190 22.38 1.04 10.84
N GLY A 191 23.31 1.50 11.71
CA GLY A 191 24.63 1.95 11.29
C GLY A 191 25.31 0.91 10.36
N ARG A 192 25.99 1.43 9.33
CA ARG A 192 26.93 0.62 8.54
C ARG A 192 28.11 0.22 9.37
#